data_f8dd9d59d24976106f239eaec78dfda8
#
_entry.id   f8dd9d59d24976106f239eaec78dfda8
#
_cell.length_a   1.000
_cell.length_b   1.000
_cell.length_c   1.000
_cell.angle_alpha   90.00
_cell.angle_beta   90.00
_cell.angle_gamma   90.00
#
_symmetry.space_group_name_H-M   'P 1'
#
loop_
_entity.id
_entity.type
_entity.pdbx_description
1 polymer ?
#
loop_
_entity_poly.entity_id
_entity_poly.type
_entity_poly.pdbx_seq_one_letter_code
_entity_poly.pdbx_strand_id
1 'polypeptide(L)'
;MSEELQENKMGTMPVRRLVLSMSLPMMIAMLVQALYNVVDSYFVAKLSENALTAVGMVFPFQNLMIAVGVGTGVGVNAFLSRSLGEKNYDAANRAAENGVFLAVLSTLVFTVAGLTLAHPFIAVQTDIPDIVSSGTAYMRICGGLSFGLFLEIMFERLLQACLLYTSPSPRDGAT
;
A
#
# COMPACT_ATOMS: atom_id res chain seq x y z
N MET A 1 22.45 -18.27 30.21
CA MET A 1 22.40 -16.92 29.61
C MET A 1 20.94 -16.70 29.29
N SER A 2 20.22 -16.07 30.20
CA SER A 2 18.77 -15.89 30.16
C SER A 2 18.40 -14.91 29.05
N GLU A 3 17.79 -15.40 27.98
CA GLU A 3 17.01 -14.56 27.09
C GLU A 3 15.88 -13.93 27.93
N GLU A 4 16.01 -12.67 28.26
CA GLU A 4 14.90 -11.87 28.75
C GLU A 4 13.86 -11.82 27.64
N LEU A 5 12.81 -12.63 27.79
CA LEU A 5 11.59 -12.57 27.02
C LEU A 5 11.08 -11.11 27.12
N GLN A 6 11.28 -10.35 26.08
CA GLN A 6 10.73 -8.98 25.99
C GLN A 6 9.21 -9.09 26.18
N GLU A 7 8.73 -8.75 27.38
CA GLU A 7 7.31 -8.71 27.70
C GLU A 7 6.59 -7.90 26.60
N ASN A 8 5.62 -8.55 25.96
CA ASN A 8 4.88 -7.96 24.87
C ASN A 8 4.15 -6.70 25.34
N LYS A 9 4.58 -5.54 24.88
CA LYS A 9 4.01 -4.22 25.23
C LYS A 9 2.49 -4.18 25.02
N MET A 10 1.93 -5.01 24.13
CA MET A 10 0.49 -5.08 23.88
C MET A 10 -0.31 -5.71 25.03
N GLY A 11 0.30 -6.58 25.85
CA GLY A 11 -0.38 -7.25 26.97
C GLY A 11 -0.27 -6.56 28.32
N THR A 12 0.75 -5.72 28.50
CA THR A 12 1.11 -5.15 29.82
C THR A 12 0.84 -3.64 29.93
N MET A 13 0.75 -2.92 28.81
CA MET A 13 0.54 -1.46 28.84
C MET A 13 -0.94 -1.08 28.94
N PRO A 14 -1.28 0.00 29.70
CA PRO A 14 -2.63 0.56 29.70
C PRO A 14 -2.99 1.00 28.27
N VAL A 15 -4.22 0.67 27.82
CA VAL A 15 -4.71 0.85 26.43
C VAL A 15 -4.44 2.26 25.89
N ARG A 16 -4.64 3.30 26.70
CA ARG A 16 -4.39 4.69 26.29
C ARG A 16 -2.93 4.94 25.87
N ARG A 17 -1.99 4.42 26.65
CA ARG A 17 -0.56 4.61 26.40
C ARG A 17 -0.08 3.77 25.22
N LEU A 18 -0.65 2.58 25.07
CA LEU A 18 -0.39 1.70 23.94
C LEU A 18 -0.84 2.35 22.62
N VAL A 19 -2.09 2.85 22.57
CA VAL A 19 -2.63 3.55 21.39
C VAL A 19 -1.78 4.76 21.02
N LEU A 20 -1.42 5.62 21.98
CA LEU A 20 -0.58 6.78 21.71
C LEU A 20 0.82 6.38 21.22
N SER A 21 1.42 5.35 21.80
CA SER A 21 2.76 4.87 21.40
C SER A 21 2.78 4.27 20.01
N MET A 22 1.68 3.67 19.56
CA MET A 22 1.58 3.08 18.22
C MET A 22 1.10 4.10 17.17
N SER A 23 0.20 4.99 17.54
CA SER A 23 -0.34 5.98 16.58
C SER A 23 0.64 7.12 16.28
N LEU A 24 1.46 7.54 17.25
CA LEU A 24 2.39 8.66 17.06
C LEU A 24 3.39 8.42 15.91
N PRO A 25 4.09 7.28 15.82
CA PRO A 25 4.97 6.99 14.68
C PRO A 25 4.21 6.95 13.34
N MET A 26 2.97 6.39 13.33
CA MET A 26 2.15 6.35 12.13
C MET A 26 1.72 7.76 11.69
N MET A 27 1.34 8.63 12.63
CA MET A 27 0.99 10.02 12.34
C MET A 27 2.18 10.79 11.77
N ILE A 28 3.39 10.58 12.32
CA ILE A 28 4.62 11.20 11.80
C ILE A 28 4.92 10.71 10.40
N ALA A 29 4.80 9.40 10.15
CA ALA A 29 4.99 8.83 8.82
C ALA A 29 4.00 9.42 7.79
N MET A 30 2.72 9.54 8.16
CA MET A 30 1.70 10.19 7.30
C MET A 30 1.99 11.66 7.05
N LEU A 31 2.49 12.39 8.07
CA LEU A 31 2.90 13.79 7.92
C LEU A 31 4.06 13.92 6.93
N VAL A 32 5.08 13.09 7.05
CA VAL A 32 6.22 13.04 6.12
C VAL A 32 5.75 12.72 4.71
N GLN A 33 4.85 11.76 4.55
CA GLN A 33 4.23 11.43 3.27
C GLN A 33 3.48 12.62 2.67
N ALA A 34 2.69 13.35 3.47
CA ALA A 34 1.98 14.53 3.03
C ALA A 34 2.94 15.65 2.59
N LEU A 35 4.01 15.88 3.37
CA LEU A 35 5.04 16.85 3.01
C LEU A 35 5.76 16.46 1.71
N TYR A 36 6.05 15.18 1.51
CA TYR A 36 6.62 14.67 0.26
C TYR A 36 5.72 15.02 -0.93
N ASN A 37 4.42 14.75 -0.83
CA ASN A 37 3.46 15.08 -1.90
C ASN A 37 3.41 16.59 -2.20
N VAL A 38 3.48 17.44 -1.17
CA VAL A 38 3.51 18.91 -1.36
C VAL A 38 4.78 19.34 -2.07
N VAL A 39 5.94 18.80 -1.66
CA VAL A 39 7.23 19.12 -2.29
C VAL A 39 7.26 18.65 -3.73
N ASP A 40 6.79 17.43 -4.01
CA ASP A 40 6.70 16.88 -5.36
C ASP A 40 5.83 17.78 -6.26
N SER A 41 4.62 18.12 -5.80
CA SER A 41 3.72 19.04 -6.52
C SER A 41 4.35 20.41 -6.79
N TYR A 42 5.12 20.93 -5.83
CA TYR A 42 5.84 22.20 -6.00
C TYR A 42 6.90 22.14 -7.10
N PHE A 43 7.67 21.06 -7.17
CA PHE A 43 8.68 20.89 -8.22
C PHE A 43 8.03 20.67 -9.59
N VAL A 44 6.96 19.86 -9.66
CA VAL A 44 6.21 19.65 -10.91
C VAL A 44 5.60 20.96 -11.40
N ALA A 45 5.03 21.78 -10.52
CA ALA A 45 4.48 23.09 -10.86
C ALA A 45 5.53 24.06 -11.43
N LYS A 46 6.79 23.94 -10.99
CA LYS A 46 7.90 24.74 -11.56
C LYS A 46 8.30 24.35 -12.97
N LEU A 47 8.03 23.11 -13.40
CA LEU A 47 8.31 22.68 -14.77
C LEU A 47 7.34 23.33 -15.76
N SER A 48 6.05 23.22 -15.53
CA SER A 48 4.99 23.94 -16.25
C SER A 48 3.62 23.71 -15.57
N GLU A 49 2.70 24.65 -15.74
CA GLU A 49 1.30 24.51 -15.29
C GLU A 49 0.61 23.33 -15.99
N ASN A 50 0.95 23.07 -17.25
CA ASN A 50 0.43 21.94 -18.01
C ASN A 50 0.90 20.60 -17.45
N ALA A 51 2.14 20.51 -16.95
CA ALA A 51 2.65 19.29 -16.31
C ALA A 51 1.91 18.98 -15.00
N LEU A 52 1.65 19.99 -14.16
CA LEU A 52 0.87 19.82 -12.93
C LEU A 52 -0.56 19.36 -13.23
N THR A 53 -1.19 19.97 -14.24
CA THR A 53 -2.53 19.59 -14.70
C THR A 53 -2.56 18.16 -15.20
N ALA A 54 -1.55 17.75 -15.99
CA ALA A 54 -1.42 16.38 -16.48
C ALA A 54 -1.33 15.34 -15.33
N VAL A 55 -0.51 15.61 -14.31
CA VAL A 55 -0.41 14.75 -13.12
C VAL A 55 -1.75 14.67 -12.38
N GLY A 56 -2.43 15.81 -12.21
CA GLY A 56 -3.76 15.87 -11.59
C GLY A 56 -4.82 15.04 -12.31
N MET A 57 -4.77 15.01 -13.66
CA MET A 57 -5.69 14.21 -14.47
C MET A 57 -5.44 12.69 -14.36
N VAL A 58 -4.22 12.26 -14.06
CA VAL A 58 -3.88 10.85 -13.83
C VAL A 58 -4.22 10.38 -12.41
N PHE A 59 -4.41 11.30 -11.47
CA PHE A 59 -4.68 11.01 -10.05
C PHE A 59 -5.84 10.02 -9.81
N PRO A 60 -7.01 10.08 -10.51
CA PRO A 60 -8.07 9.09 -10.34
C PRO A 60 -7.63 7.66 -10.69
N PHE A 61 -6.78 7.50 -11.71
CA PHE A 61 -6.23 6.19 -12.08
C PHE A 61 -5.27 5.66 -11.01
N GLN A 62 -4.39 6.50 -10.47
CA GLN A 62 -3.51 6.13 -9.37
C GLN A 62 -4.29 5.77 -8.10
N ASN A 63 -5.32 6.54 -7.79
CA ASN A 63 -6.19 6.27 -6.63
C ASN A 63 -6.92 4.92 -6.77
N LEU A 64 -7.35 4.57 -7.98
CA LEU A 64 -7.96 3.28 -8.25
C LEU A 64 -6.96 2.13 -8.04
N MET A 65 -5.71 2.28 -8.49
CA MET A 65 -4.63 1.31 -8.25
C MET A 65 -4.40 1.10 -6.75
N ILE A 66 -4.26 2.19 -6.00
CA ILE A 66 -4.06 2.16 -4.54
C ILE A 66 -5.27 1.50 -3.85
N ALA A 67 -6.49 1.87 -4.23
CA ALA A 67 -7.70 1.32 -3.64
C ALA A 67 -7.82 -0.19 -3.85
N VAL A 68 -7.51 -0.70 -5.04
CA VAL A 68 -7.49 -2.14 -5.33
C VAL A 68 -6.37 -2.83 -4.54
N GLY A 69 -5.15 -2.26 -4.54
CA GLY A 69 -4.01 -2.81 -3.80
C GLY A 69 -4.27 -2.89 -2.29
N VAL A 70 -4.72 -1.79 -1.70
CA VAL A 70 -5.04 -1.74 -0.26
C VAL A 70 -6.22 -2.63 0.08
N GLY A 71 -7.30 -2.62 -0.72
CA GLY A 71 -8.48 -3.43 -0.48
C GLY A 71 -8.17 -4.93 -0.49
N THR A 72 -7.44 -5.40 -1.49
CA THR A 72 -7.00 -6.81 -1.56
C THR A 72 -6.02 -7.14 -0.44
N GLY A 73 -5.06 -6.26 -0.17
CA GLY A 73 -4.06 -6.44 0.88
C GLY A 73 -4.67 -6.53 2.28
N VAL A 74 -5.64 -5.67 2.61
CA VAL A 74 -6.37 -5.72 3.89
C VAL A 74 -7.16 -7.02 4.03
N GLY A 75 -7.83 -7.47 2.95
CA GLY A 75 -8.56 -8.73 2.95
C GLY A 75 -7.65 -9.93 3.22
N VAL A 76 -6.50 -9.99 2.55
CA VAL A 76 -5.49 -11.05 2.76
C VAL A 76 -4.92 -10.98 4.16
N ASN A 77 -4.57 -9.79 4.66
CA ASN A 77 -4.06 -9.59 6.02
C ASN A 77 -5.05 -10.10 7.09
N ALA A 78 -6.33 -9.76 6.97
CA ALA A 78 -7.36 -10.19 7.91
C ALA A 78 -7.50 -11.73 7.94
N PHE A 79 -7.53 -12.38 6.77
CA PHE A 79 -7.63 -13.83 6.67
C PHE A 79 -6.36 -14.53 7.17
N LEU A 80 -5.19 -14.00 6.83
CA LEU A 80 -3.89 -14.50 7.27
C LEU A 80 -3.76 -14.42 8.80
N SER A 81 -4.05 -13.26 9.39
CA SER A 81 -3.98 -13.04 10.84
C SER A 81 -4.92 -13.97 11.60
N ARG A 82 -6.13 -14.19 11.07
CA ARG A 82 -7.08 -15.14 11.65
C ARG A 82 -6.56 -16.59 11.59
N SER A 83 -6.07 -17.02 10.43
CA SER A 83 -5.54 -18.37 10.23
C SER A 83 -4.34 -18.65 11.12
N LEU A 84 -3.45 -17.67 11.31
CA LEU A 84 -2.32 -17.74 12.23
C LEU A 84 -2.81 -17.84 13.68
N GLY A 85 -3.82 -17.06 14.08
CA GLY A 85 -4.42 -17.13 15.43
C GLY A 85 -5.08 -18.47 15.73
N GLU A 86 -5.67 -19.12 14.73
CA GLU A 86 -6.22 -20.48 14.81
C GLU A 86 -5.13 -21.59 14.72
N LYS A 87 -3.85 -21.22 14.57
CA LYS A 87 -2.71 -22.12 14.35
C LYS A 87 -2.86 -23.00 13.10
N ASN A 88 -3.66 -22.56 12.13
CA ASN A 88 -3.85 -23.23 10.86
C ASN A 88 -2.86 -22.70 9.82
N TYR A 89 -1.64 -23.23 9.87
CA TYR A 89 -0.55 -22.78 9.01
C TYR A 89 -0.78 -23.09 7.53
N ASP A 90 -1.53 -24.16 7.21
CA ASP A 90 -1.86 -24.49 5.82
C ASP A 90 -2.80 -23.44 5.20
N ALA A 91 -3.79 -22.98 5.96
CA ALA A 91 -4.67 -21.89 5.52
C ALA A 91 -3.91 -20.56 5.43
N ALA A 92 -3.00 -20.30 6.38
CA ALA A 92 -2.15 -19.11 6.37
C ALA A 92 -1.25 -19.05 5.13
N ASN A 93 -0.57 -20.17 4.79
CA ASN A 93 0.27 -20.24 3.59
C ASN A 93 -0.54 -20.02 2.31
N ARG A 94 -1.70 -20.67 2.17
CA ARG A 94 -2.60 -20.44 1.02
C ARG A 94 -3.08 -19.00 0.93
N ALA A 95 -3.33 -18.34 2.06
CA ALA A 95 -3.71 -16.93 2.07
C ALA A 95 -2.59 -16.04 1.53
N ALA A 96 -1.34 -16.29 1.96
CA ALA A 96 -0.17 -15.56 1.48
C ALA A 96 0.08 -15.78 -0.02
N GLU A 97 0.04 -17.04 -0.48
CA GLU A 97 0.21 -17.40 -1.90
C GLU A 97 -0.86 -16.74 -2.78
N ASN A 98 -2.14 -16.84 -2.37
CA ASN A 98 -3.24 -16.18 -3.09
C ASN A 98 -3.10 -14.65 -3.07
N GLY A 99 -2.60 -14.08 -1.99
CA GLY A 99 -2.32 -12.65 -1.90
C GLY A 99 -1.29 -12.19 -2.93
N VAL A 100 -0.17 -12.89 -3.01
CA VAL A 100 0.87 -12.61 -4.02
C VAL A 100 0.33 -12.82 -5.43
N PHE A 101 -0.44 -13.88 -5.68
CA PHE A 101 -1.08 -14.12 -6.96
C PHE A 101 -2.02 -12.97 -7.37
N LEU A 102 -2.85 -12.49 -6.43
CA LEU A 102 -3.74 -11.34 -6.67
C LEU A 102 -2.97 -10.05 -6.94
N ALA A 103 -1.84 -9.83 -6.27
CA ALA A 103 -0.98 -8.68 -6.52
C ALA A 103 -0.40 -8.72 -7.95
N VAL A 104 0.09 -9.89 -8.39
CA VAL A 104 0.61 -10.09 -9.76
C VAL A 104 -0.51 -9.93 -10.79
N LEU A 105 -1.68 -10.49 -10.54
CA LEU A 105 -2.85 -10.35 -11.43
C LEU A 105 -3.29 -8.88 -11.54
N SER A 106 -3.36 -8.17 -10.43
CA SER A 106 -3.68 -6.73 -10.41
C SER A 106 -2.64 -5.92 -11.18
N THR A 107 -1.37 -6.22 -10.99
CA THR A 107 -0.28 -5.62 -11.78
C THR A 107 -0.51 -5.80 -13.27
N LEU A 108 -0.78 -7.02 -13.72
CA LEU A 108 -0.99 -7.30 -15.14
C LEU A 108 -2.16 -6.49 -15.71
N VAL A 109 -3.28 -6.45 -14.99
CA VAL A 109 -4.48 -5.70 -15.39
C VAL A 109 -4.17 -4.20 -15.49
N PHE A 110 -3.54 -3.61 -14.48
CA PHE A 110 -3.24 -2.18 -14.47
C PHE A 110 -2.10 -1.79 -15.41
N THR A 111 -1.13 -2.67 -15.65
CA THR A 111 -0.11 -2.46 -16.68
C THR A 111 -0.75 -2.42 -18.06
N VAL A 112 -1.59 -3.39 -18.41
CA VAL A 112 -2.29 -3.41 -19.70
C VAL A 112 -3.20 -2.17 -19.83
N ALA A 113 -3.97 -1.85 -18.79
CA ALA A 113 -4.83 -0.68 -18.78
C ALA A 113 -4.02 0.63 -18.94
N GLY A 114 -2.93 0.79 -18.20
CA GLY A 114 -2.06 1.97 -18.27
C GLY A 114 -1.38 2.15 -19.63
N LEU A 115 -1.02 1.06 -20.29
CA LEU A 115 -0.40 1.13 -21.61
C LEU A 115 -1.42 1.40 -22.73
N THR A 116 -2.61 0.77 -22.67
CA THR A 116 -3.62 0.82 -23.74
C THR A 116 -4.60 1.98 -23.57
N LEU A 117 -5.05 2.27 -22.35
CA LEU A 117 -6.08 3.27 -22.07
C LEU A 117 -5.52 4.65 -21.74
N ALA A 118 -4.18 4.82 -21.60
CA ALA A 118 -3.60 6.10 -21.21
C ALA A 118 -3.99 7.24 -22.14
N HIS A 119 -3.85 7.05 -23.45
CA HIS A 119 -4.18 8.09 -24.41
C HIS A 119 -5.68 8.44 -24.43
N PRO A 120 -6.63 7.49 -24.61
CA PRO A 120 -8.05 7.84 -24.61
C PRO A 120 -8.53 8.39 -23.26
N PHE A 121 -7.95 7.91 -22.14
CA PHE A 121 -8.32 8.39 -20.81
C PHE A 121 -8.00 9.88 -20.61
N ILE A 122 -6.85 10.35 -21.08
CA ILE A 122 -6.47 11.76 -20.99
C ILE A 122 -7.16 12.59 -22.09
N ALA A 123 -7.27 12.07 -23.31
CA ALA A 123 -7.88 12.79 -24.44
C ALA A 123 -9.38 13.11 -24.23
N VAL A 124 -10.09 12.32 -23.41
CA VAL A 124 -11.49 12.65 -23.03
C VAL A 124 -11.56 13.81 -22.03
N GLN A 125 -10.48 14.08 -21.29
CA GLN A 125 -10.45 15.09 -20.23
C GLN A 125 -9.99 16.47 -20.73
N THR A 126 -9.18 16.51 -21.81
CA THR A 126 -8.62 17.77 -22.34
C THR A 126 -8.27 17.65 -23.83
N ASP A 127 -8.43 18.78 -24.53
CA ASP A 127 -8.03 18.92 -25.94
C ASP A 127 -6.64 19.58 -26.12
N ILE A 128 -5.96 19.94 -25.00
CA ILE A 128 -4.65 20.62 -25.06
C ILE A 128 -3.56 19.56 -25.35
N PRO A 129 -2.89 19.64 -26.54
CA PRO A 129 -1.95 18.58 -26.98
C PRO A 129 -0.81 18.32 -26.02
N ASP A 130 -0.27 19.37 -25.38
CA ASP A 130 0.83 19.26 -24.41
C ASP A 130 0.43 18.47 -23.17
N ILE A 131 -0.80 18.69 -22.68
CA ILE A 131 -1.32 17.98 -21.51
C ILE A 131 -1.62 16.54 -21.88
N VAL A 132 -2.20 16.29 -23.05
CA VAL A 132 -2.48 14.93 -23.54
C VAL A 132 -1.19 14.14 -23.70
N SER A 133 -0.15 14.73 -24.27
CA SER A 133 1.16 14.08 -24.44
C SER A 133 1.80 13.74 -23.11
N SER A 134 1.93 14.73 -22.21
CA SER A 134 2.57 14.58 -20.91
C SER A 134 1.79 13.64 -19.99
N GLY A 135 0.46 13.78 -19.93
CA GLY A 135 -0.42 12.92 -19.13
C GLY A 135 -0.42 11.47 -19.62
N THR A 136 -0.42 11.26 -20.93
CA THR A 136 -0.31 9.90 -21.51
C THR A 136 1.03 9.25 -21.16
N ALA A 137 2.13 9.97 -21.27
CA ALA A 137 3.46 9.48 -20.93
C ALA A 137 3.53 9.13 -19.43
N TYR A 138 3.06 10.02 -18.57
CA TYR A 138 3.03 9.82 -17.12
C TYR A 138 2.16 8.62 -16.72
N MET A 139 0.95 8.48 -17.26
CA MET A 139 0.06 7.37 -17.00
C MET A 139 0.64 6.02 -17.45
N ARG A 140 1.33 5.99 -18.61
CA ARG A 140 2.03 4.79 -19.10
C ARG A 140 3.16 4.37 -18.16
N ILE A 141 3.92 5.31 -17.64
CA ILE A 141 5.00 5.04 -16.68
C ILE A 141 4.38 4.50 -15.37
N CYS A 142 3.38 5.17 -14.82
CA CYS A 142 2.72 4.72 -13.58
C CYS A 142 2.08 3.34 -13.74
N GLY A 143 1.37 3.09 -14.84
CA GLY A 143 0.77 1.79 -15.14
C GLY A 143 1.82 0.70 -15.42
N GLY A 144 2.85 1.01 -16.20
CA GLY A 144 3.93 0.09 -16.50
C GLY A 144 4.76 -0.32 -15.29
N LEU A 145 4.94 0.59 -14.32
CA LEU A 145 5.66 0.34 -13.07
C LEU A 145 4.73 -0.06 -11.90
N SER A 146 3.46 -0.34 -12.17
CA SER A 146 2.47 -0.75 -11.15
C SER A 146 2.87 -2.00 -10.36
N PHE A 147 3.75 -2.82 -10.91
CA PHE A 147 4.36 -3.98 -10.25
C PHE A 147 4.96 -3.63 -8.88
N GLY A 148 5.75 -2.56 -8.80
CA GLY A 148 6.35 -2.12 -7.53
C GLY A 148 5.28 -1.81 -6.48
N LEU A 149 4.27 -1.04 -6.85
CA LEU A 149 3.19 -0.61 -5.96
C LEU A 149 2.37 -1.79 -5.41
N PHE A 150 1.93 -2.72 -6.27
CA PHE A 150 1.11 -3.84 -5.82
C PHE A 150 1.88 -4.84 -4.96
N LEU A 151 3.14 -5.10 -5.28
CA LEU A 151 3.98 -5.97 -4.45
C LEU A 151 4.35 -5.31 -3.13
N GLU A 152 4.69 -4.02 -3.12
CA GLU A 152 4.96 -3.28 -1.90
C GLU A 152 3.78 -3.36 -0.94
N ILE A 153 2.57 -2.99 -1.38
CA ILE A 153 1.37 -3.04 -0.56
C ILE A 153 1.11 -4.47 -0.05
N MET A 154 1.24 -5.47 -0.91
CA MET A 154 0.98 -6.85 -0.50
C MET A 154 1.99 -7.35 0.53
N PHE A 155 3.29 -7.15 0.31
CA PHE A 155 4.32 -7.58 1.26
C PHE A 155 4.23 -6.81 2.57
N GLU A 156 3.91 -5.52 2.54
CA GLU A 156 3.66 -4.74 3.75
C GLU A 156 2.55 -5.38 4.59
N ARG A 157 1.43 -5.76 3.97
CA ARG A 157 0.31 -6.39 4.67
C ARG A 157 0.62 -7.79 5.17
N LEU A 158 1.37 -8.58 4.43
CA LEU A 158 1.83 -9.90 4.87
C LEU A 158 2.77 -9.78 6.07
N LEU A 159 3.74 -8.86 6.02
CA LEU A 159 4.65 -8.61 7.13
C LEU A 159 3.91 -8.11 8.38
N GLN A 160 2.92 -7.21 8.23
CA GLN A 160 2.10 -6.75 9.35
C GLN A 160 1.35 -7.90 10.02
N ALA A 161 0.77 -8.83 9.25
CA ALA A 161 0.09 -10.00 9.79
C ALA A 161 1.05 -10.93 10.55
N CYS A 162 2.24 -11.19 10.00
CA CYS A 162 3.26 -12.02 10.64
C CYS A 162 3.82 -11.38 11.92
N LEU A 163 4.08 -10.07 11.91
CA LEU A 163 4.59 -9.36 13.09
C LEU A 163 3.58 -9.36 14.24
N LEU A 164 2.29 -9.29 13.93
CA LEU A 164 1.24 -9.35 14.94
C LEU A 164 1.18 -10.74 15.61
N TYR A 165 1.49 -11.81 14.85
CA TYR A 165 1.48 -13.19 15.36
C TYR A 165 2.75 -13.56 16.14
N THR A 166 3.92 -13.08 15.72
CA THR A 166 5.20 -13.40 16.39
C THR A 166 5.38 -12.70 17.73
N SER A 167 4.45 -11.80 18.11
CA SER A 167 4.41 -11.25 19.46
C SER A 167 3.87 -12.32 20.42
N PRO A 168 4.67 -12.85 21.37
CA PRO A 168 4.20 -13.90 22.28
C PRO A 168 2.99 -13.42 23.07
N SER A 169 1.92 -14.23 23.05
CA SER A 169 0.71 -13.95 23.83
C SER A 169 1.00 -14.18 25.31
N PRO A 170 0.48 -13.36 26.22
CA PRO A 170 0.60 -13.59 27.67
C PRO A 170 0.00 -14.93 28.14
N ARG A 171 -0.79 -15.60 27.28
CA ARG A 171 -1.39 -16.92 27.57
C ARG A 171 -0.45 -18.09 27.32
N ASP A 172 0.60 -17.91 26.52
CA ASP A 172 1.53 -19.03 26.20
C ASP A 172 2.55 -19.27 27.30
N GLY A 173 2.63 -18.39 28.32
CA GLY A 173 3.48 -18.55 29.51
C GLY A 173 2.76 -19.07 30.76
N ALA A 174 1.49 -19.47 30.66
CA ALA A 174 0.65 -19.86 31.80
C ALA A 174 0.28 -21.38 31.80
N THR A 175 1.14 -22.25 31.23
CA THR A 175 1.03 -23.72 31.39
C THR A 175 2.29 -24.28 31.97
#